data_1cf6cb4414933918807c785336581717
#
_entry.id   1cf6cb4414933918807c785336581717
#
_cell.length_a   1.000
_cell.length_b   1.000
_cell.length_c   1.000
_cell.angle_alpha   90.00
_cell.angle_beta   90.00
_cell.angle_gamma   90.00
#
_symmetry.space_group_name_H-M   'P 1'
#
loop_
_entity.id
_entity.type
_entity.pdbx_description
1 polymer ?
#
loop_
_entity_poly.entity_id
_entity_poly.type
_entity_poly.pdbx_seq_one_letter_code
_entity_poly.pdbx_strand_id
1 'polypeptide(L)'
;MKKTVPEYILDGSIVVDSIDAYESILKEFPDRPELLKIYAEMLAAEKLKDAAVRQYGQAARLFLDSGRLFQAWVSKILQWRLQRPSREQFLEFHHTIAHTAHNGAPVDDFIRSLSPAERMAVFSQFRRVVAPAGKTILKAGDCPRHLYMVVAGVLRENSYEMVSQKPRFRRDAS
;
A
#
# COMPACT_ATOMS: atom_id res chain seq x y z
N MET A 1 23.41 6.15 1.13
CA MET A 1 22.49 7.30 0.86
C MET A 1 21.81 7.67 2.16
N LYS A 2 21.70 8.96 2.48
CA LYS A 2 20.88 9.43 3.62
C LYS A 2 19.40 9.35 3.21
N LYS A 3 18.57 8.78 4.06
CA LYS A 3 17.11 8.78 3.86
C LYS A 3 16.57 10.20 3.96
N THR A 4 15.52 10.48 3.19
CA THR A 4 14.76 11.73 3.24
C THR A 4 13.64 11.66 4.29
N VAL A 5 13.07 12.81 4.68
CA VAL A 5 11.93 12.84 5.63
C VAL A 5 10.76 11.97 5.16
N PRO A 6 10.33 12.01 3.87
CA PRO A 6 9.32 11.08 3.36
C PRO A 6 9.65 9.61 3.60
N GLU A 7 10.90 9.20 3.39
CA GLU A 7 11.31 7.79 3.55
C GLU A 7 11.25 7.35 5.02
N TYR A 8 11.57 8.23 5.97
CA TYR A 8 11.43 7.95 7.40
C TYR A 8 9.98 7.84 7.85
N ILE A 9 9.07 8.63 7.24
CA ILE A 9 7.63 8.52 7.52
C ILE A 9 7.08 7.22 6.94
N LEU A 10 7.47 6.88 5.72
CA LEU A 10 6.97 5.70 5.02
C LEU A 10 7.45 4.38 5.63
N ASP A 11 8.63 4.36 6.22
CA ASP A 11 9.15 3.17 6.90
C ASP A 11 8.75 3.11 8.39
N GLY A 12 8.01 4.12 8.89
CA GLY A 12 7.50 4.18 10.25
C GLY A 12 8.54 4.60 11.30
N SER A 13 9.72 5.06 10.88
CA SER A 13 10.76 5.59 11.79
C SER A 13 10.37 6.94 12.39
N ILE A 14 9.56 7.71 11.66
CA ILE A 14 8.96 8.95 12.12
C ILE A 14 7.44 8.81 12.03
N VAL A 15 6.77 9.02 13.16
CA VAL A 15 5.31 9.11 13.23
C VAL A 15 4.92 10.58 13.36
N VAL A 16 4.08 11.05 12.46
CA VAL A 16 3.52 12.40 12.48
C VAL A 16 2.02 12.26 12.75
N ASP A 17 1.58 12.71 13.89
CA ASP A 17 0.20 12.61 14.40
C ASP A 17 -0.58 13.93 14.33
N SER A 18 0.09 15.03 13.99
CA SER A 18 -0.52 16.36 13.81
C SER A 18 -0.81 16.65 12.35
N ILE A 19 -2.03 17.05 12.04
CA ILE A 19 -2.47 17.50 10.70
C ILE A 19 -1.61 18.68 10.23
N ASP A 20 -1.40 19.70 11.07
CA ASP A 20 -0.66 20.90 10.71
C ASP A 20 0.81 20.58 10.39
N ALA A 21 1.43 19.70 11.19
CA ALA A 21 2.79 19.26 10.94
C ALA A 21 2.85 18.47 9.61
N TYR A 22 1.86 17.64 9.33
CA TYR A 22 1.81 16.88 8.08
C TYR A 22 1.59 17.77 6.86
N GLU A 23 0.76 18.80 6.97
CA GLU A 23 0.59 19.82 5.91
C GLU A 23 1.89 20.54 5.58
N SER A 24 2.69 20.85 6.60
CA SER A 24 4.00 21.47 6.39
C SER A 24 4.94 20.57 5.60
N ILE A 25 4.94 19.27 5.91
CA ILE A 25 5.70 18.27 5.14
C ILE A 25 5.21 18.17 3.70
N LEU A 26 3.89 18.17 3.47
CA LEU A 26 3.33 18.10 2.13
C LEU A 26 3.67 19.34 1.28
N LYS A 27 3.83 20.52 1.88
CA LYS A 27 4.30 21.72 1.17
C LYS A 27 5.73 21.57 0.64
N GLU A 28 6.59 20.85 1.38
CA GLU A 28 7.96 20.56 0.95
C GLU A 28 8.05 19.40 -0.05
N PHE A 29 7.09 18.46 0.01
CA PHE A 29 7.08 17.25 -0.81
C PHE A 29 5.72 17.03 -1.49
N PRO A 30 5.27 17.95 -2.37
CA PRO A 30 3.91 17.94 -2.93
C PRO A 30 3.65 16.75 -3.88
N ASP A 31 4.69 16.24 -4.54
CA ASP A 31 4.59 15.19 -5.57
C ASP A 31 4.80 13.76 -5.01
N ARG A 32 4.55 13.58 -3.71
CA ARG A 32 4.67 12.29 -3.03
C ARG A 32 3.30 11.70 -2.73
N PRO A 33 2.75 10.86 -3.64
CA PRO A 33 1.40 10.34 -3.49
C PRO A 33 1.21 9.48 -2.23
N GLU A 34 2.27 8.83 -1.73
CA GLU A 34 2.23 8.08 -0.49
C GLU A 34 1.91 8.98 0.71
N LEU A 35 2.55 10.16 0.77
CA LEU A 35 2.31 11.13 1.84
C LEU A 35 0.89 11.69 1.76
N LEU A 36 0.42 12.03 0.55
CA LEU A 36 -0.97 12.49 0.35
C LEU A 36 -1.98 11.44 0.80
N LYS A 37 -1.71 10.16 0.51
CA LYS A 37 -2.57 9.07 0.95
C LYS A 37 -2.61 8.94 2.48
N ILE A 38 -1.46 9.02 3.18
CA ILE A 38 -1.40 8.98 4.64
C ILE A 38 -2.15 10.19 5.21
N TYR A 39 -1.92 11.37 4.66
CA TYR A 39 -2.63 12.59 5.07
C TYR A 39 -4.14 12.46 4.91
N ALA A 40 -4.60 11.90 3.80
CA ALA A 40 -6.03 11.61 3.60
C ALA A 40 -6.59 10.65 4.67
N GLU A 41 -5.78 9.68 5.12
CA GLU A 41 -6.15 8.77 6.21
C GLU A 41 -6.28 9.50 7.55
N MET A 42 -5.38 10.43 7.85
CA MET A 42 -5.45 11.28 9.05
C MET A 42 -6.71 12.15 9.01
N LEU A 43 -6.96 12.84 7.90
CA LEU A 43 -8.17 13.65 7.72
C LEU A 43 -9.46 12.83 7.88
N ALA A 44 -9.48 11.60 7.34
CA ALA A 44 -10.62 10.71 7.48
C ALA A 44 -10.83 10.26 8.94
N ALA A 45 -9.77 10.02 9.70
CA ALA A 45 -9.83 9.71 11.12
C ALA A 45 -10.43 10.86 11.93
N GLU A 46 -10.07 12.10 11.60
CA GLU A 46 -10.60 13.33 12.19
C GLU A 46 -11.99 13.73 11.64
N LYS A 47 -12.62 12.86 10.85
CA LYS A 47 -13.94 13.08 10.24
C LYS A 47 -14.01 14.25 9.25
N LEU A 48 -12.89 14.75 8.78
CA LEU A 48 -12.78 15.79 7.75
C LEU A 48 -12.96 15.18 6.35
N LYS A 49 -14.16 14.66 6.12
CA LYS A 49 -14.52 13.81 4.99
C LYS A 49 -14.17 14.43 3.64
N ASP A 50 -14.61 15.66 3.38
CA ASP A 50 -14.44 16.30 2.07
C ASP A 50 -12.96 16.58 1.76
N ALA A 51 -12.19 16.94 2.78
CA ALA A 51 -10.75 17.11 2.65
C ALA A 51 -10.07 15.75 2.34
N ALA A 52 -10.42 14.69 3.07
CA ALA A 52 -9.91 13.35 2.83
C ALA A 52 -10.21 12.86 1.40
N VAL A 53 -11.45 13.08 0.91
CA VAL A 53 -11.87 12.72 -0.46
C VAL A 53 -11.00 13.41 -1.51
N ARG A 54 -10.71 14.71 -1.32
CA ARG A 54 -9.83 15.45 -2.24
C ARG A 54 -8.42 14.88 -2.26
N GLN A 55 -7.84 14.62 -1.08
CA GLN A 55 -6.47 14.12 -0.96
C GLN A 55 -6.31 12.69 -1.51
N TYR A 56 -7.26 11.81 -1.26
CA TYR A 56 -7.26 10.48 -1.89
C TYR A 56 -7.35 10.57 -3.41
N GLY A 57 -8.17 11.48 -3.94
CA GLY A 57 -8.28 11.71 -5.39
C GLY A 57 -6.97 12.20 -6.00
N GLN A 58 -6.29 13.12 -5.34
CA GLN A 58 -4.98 13.63 -5.77
C GLN A 58 -3.89 12.54 -5.70
N ALA A 59 -3.85 11.79 -4.60
CA ALA A 59 -2.93 10.66 -4.46
C ALA A 59 -3.14 9.62 -5.58
N ALA A 60 -4.41 9.27 -5.88
CA ALA A 60 -4.73 8.33 -6.95
C ALA A 60 -4.23 8.82 -8.32
N ARG A 61 -4.37 10.12 -8.63
CA ARG A 61 -3.87 10.71 -9.87
C ARG A 61 -2.36 10.60 -9.96
N LEU A 62 -1.62 11.03 -8.94
CA LEU A 62 -0.15 10.96 -8.94
C LEU A 62 0.38 9.53 -9.00
N PHE A 63 -0.32 8.57 -8.40
CA PHE A 63 -0.01 7.15 -8.57
C PHE A 63 -0.21 6.69 -10.01
N LEU A 64 -1.29 7.11 -10.70
CA LEU A 64 -1.49 6.83 -12.12
C LEU A 64 -0.39 7.44 -12.99
N ASP A 65 -0.07 8.71 -12.75
CA ASP A 65 0.96 9.44 -13.51
C ASP A 65 2.35 8.78 -13.36
N SER A 66 2.60 8.10 -12.23
CA SER A 66 3.81 7.32 -11.98
C SER A 66 3.70 5.83 -12.38
N GLY A 67 2.63 5.41 -13.06
CA GLY A 67 2.43 4.03 -13.52
C GLY A 67 2.20 3.01 -12.39
N ARG A 68 1.77 3.44 -11.20
CA ARG A 68 1.56 2.62 -10.01
C ARG A 68 0.07 2.32 -9.83
N LEU A 69 -0.45 1.44 -10.68
CA LEU A 69 -1.89 1.22 -10.82
C LEU A 69 -2.53 0.66 -9.54
N PHE A 70 -1.85 -0.25 -8.85
CA PHE A 70 -2.37 -0.84 -7.62
C PHE A 70 -2.58 0.21 -6.53
N GLN A 71 -1.61 1.10 -6.32
CA GLN A 71 -1.72 2.17 -5.32
C GLN A 71 -2.78 3.20 -5.70
N ALA A 72 -2.90 3.51 -7.00
CA ALA A 72 -3.96 4.38 -7.52
C ALA A 72 -5.34 3.77 -7.24
N TRP A 73 -5.50 2.47 -7.51
CA TRP A 73 -6.73 1.73 -7.27
C TRP A 73 -7.12 1.74 -5.80
N VAL A 74 -6.17 1.43 -4.90
CA VAL A 74 -6.41 1.45 -3.44
C VAL A 74 -6.83 2.84 -2.97
N SER A 75 -6.15 3.90 -3.43
CA SER A 75 -6.50 5.29 -3.09
C SER A 75 -7.92 5.64 -3.54
N LYS A 76 -8.32 5.20 -4.73
CA LYS A 76 -9.67 5.39 -5.27
C LYS A 76 -10.74 4.64 -4.46
N ILE A 77 -10.47 3.40 -4.06
CA ILE A 77 -11.40 2.64 -3.20
C ILE A 77 -11.59 3.35 -1.86
N LEU A 78 -10.52 3.85 -1.25
CA LEU A 78 -10.61 4.59 0.01
C LEU A 78 -11.41 5.89 -0.17
N GLN A 79 -11.21 6.61 -1.26
CA GLN A 79 -12.03 7.76 -1.64
C GLN A 79 -13.51 7.39 -1.75
N TRP A 80 -13.84 6.32 -2.47
CA TRP A 80 -15.21 5.88 -2.72
C TRP A 80 -15.93 5.32 -1.51
N ARG A 81 -15.20 4.83 -0.52
CA ARG A 81 -15.77 4.48 0.80
C ARG A 81 -16.27 5.69 1.56
N LEU A 82 -15.63 6.84 1.37
CA LEU A 82 -16.07 8.10 1.96
C LEU A 82 -17.16 8.77 1.12
N GLN A 83 -17.02 8.75 -0.20
CA GLN A 83 -17.95 9.37 -1.12
C GLN A 83 -18.19 8.47 -2.33
N ARG A 84 -19.42 7.95 -2.41
CA ARG A 84 -19.80 7.05 -3.50
C ARG A 84 -19.64 7.74 -4.85
N PRO A 85 -18.96 7.11 -5.84
CA PRO A 85 -18.79 7.71 -7.16
C PRO A 85 -20.10 7.70 -7.94
N SER A 86 -20.23 8.60 -8.93
CA SER A 86 -21.21 8.44 -10.00
C SER A 86 -20.78 7.26 -10.90
N ARG A 87 -21.75 6.75 -11.70
CA ARG A 87 -21.46 5.70 -12.69
C ARG A 87 -20.40 6.16 -13.70
N GLU A 88 -20.45 7.40 -14.10
CA GLU A 88 -19.50 8.00 -15.05
C GLU A 88 -18.10 8.06 -14.48
N GLN A 89 -17.93 8.60 -13.28
CA GLN A 89 -16.63 8.64 -12.56
C GLN A 89 -16.03 7.25 -12.37
N PHE A 90 -16.88 6.26 -12.09
CA PHE A 90 -16.46 4.89 -11.94
C PHE A 90 -15.93 4.33 -13.27
N LEU A 91 -16.69 4.46 -14.35
CA LEU A 91 -16.31 3.95 -15.68
C LEU A 91 -15.07 4.67 -16.23
N GLU A 92 -14.99 5.99 -16.08
CA GLU A 92 -13.84 6.80 -16.47
C GLU A 92 -12.55 6.31 -15.79
N PHE A 93 -12.60 6.08 -14.49
CA PHE A 93 -11.43 5.58 -13.77
C PHE A 93 -11.02 4.17 -14.23
N HIS A 94 -11.98 3.29 -14.48
CA HIS A 94 -11.70 1.96 -15.02
C HIS A 94 -11.07 2.01 -16.40
N HIS A 95 -11.56 2.90 -17.25
CA HIS A 95 -10.97 3.15 -18.57
C HIS A 95 -9.53 3.66 -18.43
N THR A 96 -9.31 4.61 -17.55
CA THR A 96 -7.98 5.15 -17.27
C THR A 96 -7.01 4.04 -16.83
N ILE A 97 -7.39 3.19 -15.87
CA ILE A 97 -6.56 2.05 -15.43
C ILE A 97 -6.20 1.12 -16.60
N ALA A 98 -7.15 0.84 -17.48
CA ALA A 98 -6.92 -0.07 -18.62
C ALA A 98 -5.91 0.47 -19.64
N HIS A 99 -5.80 1.80 -19.78
CA HIS A 99 -5.00 2.44 -20.82
C HIS A 99 -3.76 3.17 -20.28
N THR A 100 -3.59 3.29 -18.98
CA THR A 100 -2.40 3.91 -18.40
C THR A 100 -1.20 2.98 -18.52
N ALA A 101 -0.07 3.51 -18.96
CA ALA A 101 1.20 2.79 -18.89
C ALA A 101 1.55 2.48 -17.43
N HIS A 102 2.17 1.32 -17.18
CA HIS A 102 2.58 0.91 -15.84
C HIS A 102 4.02 0.41 -15.86
N ASN A 103 4.62 0.34 -14.68
CA ASN A 103 6.03 -0.01 -14.53
C ASN A 103 6.32 -1.53 -14.53
N GLY A 104 5.36 -2.35 -14.97
CA GLY A 104 5.55 -3.80 -15.14
C GLY A 104 5.48 -4.60 -13.84
N ALA A 105 4.95 -4.04 -12.76
CA ALA A 105 4.72 -4.81 -11.56
C ALA A 105 3.63 -5.88 -11.78
N PRO A 106 3.85 -7.15 -11.38
CA PRO A 106 2.88 -8.24 -11.62
C PRO A 106 1.48 -7.96 -11.09
N VAL A 107 1.36 -7.17 -10.01
CA VAL A 107 0.08 -6.75 -9.45
C VAL A 107 -0.66 -5.78 -10.37
N ASP A 108 0.06 -4.95 -11.12
CA ASP A 108 -0.54 -4.00 -12.07
C ASP A 108 -1.06 -4.74 -13.31
N ASP A 109 -0.33 -5.75 -13.79
CA ASP A 109 -0.80 -6.65 -14.86
C ASP A 109 -2.07 -7.39 -14.44
N PHE A 110 -2.09 -7.92 -13.21
CA PHE A 110 -3.28 -8.57 -12.66
C PHE A 110 -4.47 -7.62 -12.63
N ILE A 111 -4.30 -6.39 -12.15
CA ILE A 111 -5.39 -5.40 -12.09
C ILE A 111 -5.91 -5.08 -13.50
N ARG A 112 -5.04 -4.96 -14.49
CA ARG A 112 -5.44 -4.68 -15.87
C ARG A 112 -6.19 -5.82 -16.52
N SER A 113 -5.85 -7.06 -16.19
CA SER A 113 -6.52 -8.25 -16.75
C SER A 113 -7.98 -8.40 -16.31
N LEU A 114 -8.36 -7.76 -15.18
CA LEU A 114 -9.70 -7.84 -14.63
C LEU A 114 -10.66 -6.86 -15.33
N SER A 115 -11.87 -7.30 -15.60
CA SER A 115 -12.99 -6.42 -15.97
C SER A 115 -13.38 -5.48 -14.81
N PRO A 116 -14.12 -4.39 -15.05
CA PRO A 116 -14.61 -3.51 -13.99
C PRO A 116 -15.36 -4.23 -12.87
N ALA A 117 -16.21 -5.19 -13.21
CA ALA A 117 -16.98 -5.97 -12.24
C ALA A 117 -16.08 -6.89 -11.40
N GLU A 118 -15.13 -7.57 -12.02
CA GLU A 118 -14.17 -8.44 -11.33
C GLU A 118 -13.28 -7.64 -10.39
N ARG A 119 -12.77 -6.47 -10.84
CA ARG A 119 -12.00 -5.58 -9.94
C ARG A 119 -12.79 -5.25 -8.68
N MET A 120 -14.05 -4.85 -8.83
CA MET A 120 -14.89 -4.53 -7.66
C MET A 120 -15.13 -5.76 -6.79
N ALA A 121 -15.43 -6.91 -7.36
CA ALA A 121 -15.66 -8.14 -6.62
C ALA A 121 -14.41 -8.54 -5.81
N VAL A 122 -13.25 -8.55 -6.45
CA VAL A 122 -11.97 -8.90 -5.80
C VAL A 122 -11.63 -7.91 -4.69
N PHE A 123 -11.58 -6.61 -5.01
CA PHE A 123 -11.10 -5.61 -4.06
C PHE A 123 -12.11 -5.24 -2.96
N SER A 124 -13.41 -5.56 -3.13
CA SER A 124 -14.39 -5.43 -2.05
C SER A 124 -14.11 -6.39 -0.88
N GLN A 125 -13.43 -7.51 -1.15
CA GLN A 125 -13.06 -8.51 -0.14
C GLN A 125 -11.78 -8.13 0.62
N PHE A 126 -10.98 -7.20 0.12
CA PHE A 126 -9.75 -6.82 0.80
C PHE A 126 -10.01 -6.01 2.06
N ARG A 127 -9.32 -6.41 3.12
CA ARG A 127 -9.26 -5.65 4.38
C ARG A 127 -7.90 -4.98 4.49
N ARG A 128 -7.91 -3.70 4.83
CA ARG A 128 -6.68 -2.98 5.15
C ARG A 128 -6.18 -3.42 6.52
N VAL A 129 -4.90 -3.76 6.57
CA VAL A 129 -4.17 -4.04 7.81
C VAL A 129 -3.02 -3.05 7.91
N VAL A 130 -2.88 -2.39 9.05
CA VAL A 130 -1.73 -1.55 9.38
C VAL A 130 -0.85 -2.34 10.32
N ALA A 131 0.40 -2.57 9.92
CA ALA A 131 1.38 -3.24 10.75
C ALA A 131 2.40 -2.21 11.26
N PRO A 132 2.62 -2.10 12.57
CA PRO A 132 3.68 -1.27 13.12
C PRO A 132 5.06 -1.72 12.61
N ALA A 133 6.02 -0.79 12.61
CA ALA A 133 7.40 -1.11 12.25
C ALA A 133 7.94 -2.26 13.14
N GLY A 134 8.68 -3.18 12.52
CA GLY A 134 9.24 -4.36 13.19
C GLY A 134 8.26 -5.50 13.47
N LYS A 135 6.97 -5.35 13.15
CA LYS A 135 5.99 -6.43 13.34
C LYS A 135 6.17 -7.52 12.29
N THR A 136 6.26 -8.76 12.74
CA THR A 136 6.22 -9.93 11.85
C THR A 136 4.81 -10.14 11.32
N ILE A 137 4.66 -10.20 10.00
CA ILE A 137 3.38 -10.44 9.32
C ILE A 137 3.14 -11.94 9.12
N LEU A 138 4.19 -12.65 8.67
CA LEU A 138 4.18 -14.09 8.43
C LEU A 138 5.46 -14.69 9.03
N LYS A 139 5.35 -15.87 9.62
CA LYS A 139 6.49 -16.63 10.12
C LYS A 139 6.78 -17.79 9.18
N ALA A 140 8.04 -18.23 9.13
CA ALA A 140 8.40 -19.46 8.43
C ALA A 140 7.60 -20.63 9.01
N GLY A 141 6.97 -21.41 8.12
CA GLY A 141 6.10 -22.52 8.50
C GLY A 141 4.62 -22.16 8.73
N ASP A 142 4.25 -20.89 8.75
CA ASP A 142 2.85 -20.50 8.75
C ASP A 142 2.19 -20.96 7.44
N CYS A 143 0.92 -21.43 7.53
CA CYS A 143 0.07 -21.67 6.38
C CYS A 143 -0.86 -20.46 6.20
N PRO A 144 -0.49 -19.45 5.42
CA PRO A 144 -1.30 -18.25 5.29
C PRO A 144 -2.61 -18.57 4.57
N ARG A 145 -3.74 -18.18 5.19
CA ARG A 145 -5.07 -18.29 4.58
C ARG A 145 -5.46 -17.03 3.81
N HIS A 146 -4.55 -16.07 3.73
CA HIS A 146 -4.80 -14.76 3.14
C HIS A 146 -3.67 -14.39 2.19
N LEU A 147 -4.02 -13.72 1.10
CA LEU A 147 -3.08 -13.02 0.24
C LEU A 147 -2.84 -11.63 0.81
N TYR A 148 -1.58 -11.27 1.00
CA TYR A 148 -1.17 -9.94 1.45
C TYR A 148 -0.61 -9.15 0.29
N MET A 149 -1.06 -7.91 0.13
CA MET A 149 -0.58 -6.99 -0.88
C MET A 149 -0.06 -5.73 -0.20
N VAL A 150 1.19 -5.35 -0.48
CA VAL A 150 1.82 -4.17 0.12
C VAL A 150 1.35 -2.92 -0.61
N VAL A 151 0.64 -2.06 0.08
CA VAL A 151 0.17 -0.77 -0.45
C VAL A 151 1.18 0.34 -0.19
N ALA A 152 1.79 0.33 1.00
CA ALA A 152 2.82 1.27 1.42
C ALA A 152 3.74 0.60 2.45
N GLY A 153 4.98 1.08 2.55
CA GLY A 153 5.99 0.54 3.44
C GLY A 153 6.87 -0.52 2.79
N VAL A 154 7.73 -1.13 3.59
CA VAL A 154 8.69 -2.14 3.16
C VAL A 154 8.52 -3.39 4.01
N LEU A 155 8.39 -4.53 3.36
CA LEU A 155 8.52 -5.84 4.00
C LEU A 155 9.93 -6.37 3.76
N ARG A 156 10.51 -6.96 4.81
CA ARG A 156 11.78 -7.67 4.71
C ARG A 156 11.54 -9.14 5.00
N GLU A 157 12.11 -9.98 4.16
CA GLU A 157 12.22 -11.40 4.44
C GLU A 157 13.45 -11.60 5.35
N ASN A 158 13.25 -12.15 6.54
CA ASN A 158 14.30 -12.58 7.42
C ASN A 158 14.49 -14.08 7.20
N SER A 159 15.33 -14.45 6.23
CA SER A 159 15.76 -15.84 6.08
C SER A 159 16.72 -16.16 7.22
N TYR A 160 16.27 -17.00 8.17
CA TYR A 160 17.19 -17.68 9.07
C TYR A 160 17.86 -18.79 8.25
N GLU A 161 19.15 -18.66 7.98
CA GLU A 161 19.92 -19.82 7.58
C GLU A 161 19.78 -20.86 8.69
N MET A 162 19.08 -21.95 8.42
CA MET A 162 19.14 -23.13 9.27
C MET A 162 20.56 -23.66 9.14
N VAL A 163 21.40 -23.32 10.13
CA VAL A 163 22.68 -24.00 10.30
C VAL A 163 22.34 -25.47 10.50
N SER A 164 22.51 -26.22 9.42
CA SER A 164 22.33 -27.69 9.44
C SER A 164 23.31 -28.25 10.44
N GLN A 165 22.85 -28.45 11.67
CA GLN A 165 23.58 -29.31 12.63
C GLN A 165 23.45 -30.71 12.07
N LYS A 166 24.46 -31.14 11.30
CA LYS A 166 24.65 -32.57 10.97
C LYS A 166 24.71 -33.32 12.29
N PRO A 167 23.84 -34.32 12.53
CA PRO A 167 23.95 -35.17 13.69
C PRO A 167 25.33 -35.90 13.63
N ARG A 168 26.20 -35.60 14.57
CA ARG A 168 27.44 -36.36 14.75
C ARG A 168 27.03 -37.69 15.33
N PHE A 169 26.89 -38.70 14.47
CA PHE A 169 26.89 -40.07 14.92
C PHE A 169 28.27 -40.41 15.53
N ARG A 170 28.34 -40.46 16.83
CA ARG A 170 29.45 -41.12 17.52
C ARG A 170 29.34 -42.62 17.22
N ARG A 171 30.25 -43.14 16.44
CA ARG A 171 30.52 -44.57 16.43
C ARG A 171 31.36 -44.88 17.66
N ASP A 172 30.74 -45.42 18.66
CA ASP A 172 31.48 -46.11 19.74
C ASP A 172 32.01 -47.39 19.15
N ALA A 173 33.35 -47.46 19.04
CA ALA A 173 34.05 -48.68 18.69
C ALA A 173 34.24 -49.51 19.98
N SER A 174 33.75 -50.73 19.92
CA SER A 174 34.13 -51.81 20.86
C SER A 174 35.38 -52.48 20.40
#